data_580e5eb94cdd23b4ba51ab7efcc3a62e
#
_entry.id   580e5eb94cdd23b4ba51ab7efcc3a62e
#
_cell.length_a   1.000
_cell.length_b   1.000
_cell.length_c   1.000
_cell.angle_alpha   90.00
_cell.angle_beta   90.00
_cell.angle_gamma   90.00
#
_symmetry.space_group_name_H-M   'P 1'
#
loop_
_entity.id
_entity.type
_entity.pdbx_description
1 polymer ?
#
loop_
_entity_poly.entity_id
_entity_poly.type
_entity_poly.pdbx_seq_one_letter_code
_entity_poly.pdbx_strand_id
1 'polypeptide(L)'
;MRILIKGAGVAGLTAALELTRRGLAVTVFDTAPQIGRGASWFAGGMLAPWCERESAEQAVLDLGQSALDWWEEATPGLVTRNGTLVVAPARDREELSRFASRTSGYRLVDEDEIARLEPDLAGRFRHGLFFEGEGHLDPRLAMAALHRRLLESGVVFHLGGAAIDEGSFDRIVDCTGHAQVGSLSGLRGVRGEMLYLATHEVSLSRPVRLLHPRIPLYIVPREPGRFMLGATMIETEEAGPISARSMMEFLNAAYALHPSFGEAQIIESGTGIRPAFPDNLPRIVQEDKTLFINGAHRHGFLLSPAMARLAADFIEHKEVSHADPRQRRSA
;
A
#
# COMPACT_ATOMS: atom_id res chain seq x y z
N MET A 1 9.45 2.50 29.06
CA MET A 1 8.39 1.55 28.67
C MET A 1 8.93 0.62 27.60
N ARG A 2 8.74 -0.69 27.75
CA ARG A 2 9.14 -1.72 26.77
C ARG A 2 7.93 -2.13 25.95
N ILE A 3 8.06 -2.01 24.64
CA ILE A 3 6.97 -2.29 23.70
C ILE A 3 7.33 -3.51 22.84
N LEU A 4 6.43 -4.48 22.78
CA LEU A 4 6.49 -5.57 21.82
C LEU A 4 5.62 -5.21 20.62
N ILE A 5 6.21 -5.24 19.42
CA ILE A 5 5.46 -5.18 18.17
C ILE A 5 5.39 -6.59 17.58
N LYS A 6 4.19 -7.08 17.32
CA LYS A 6 3.94 -8.36 16.65
C LYS A 6 3.61 -8.10 15.17
N GLY A 7 4.38 -8.70 14.28
CA GLY A 7 4.28 -8.50 12.83
C GLY A 7 5.31 -7.52 12.29
N ALA A 8 6.16 -7.99 11.39
CA ALA A 8 7.21 -7.21 10.72
C ALA A 8 6.82 -6.81 9.27
N GLY A 9 5.53 -6.60 9.02
CA GLY A 9 5.00 -5.98 7.80
C GLY A 9 5.09 -4.45 7.87
N VAL A 10 4.52 -3.76 6.86
CA VAL A 10 4.57 -2.30 6.77
C VAL A 10 4.00 -1.62 8.01
N ALA A 11 2.87 -2.11 8.55
CA ALA A 11 2.26 -1.52 9.76
C ALA A 11 3.17 -1.66 10.99
N GLY A 12 3.78 -2.83 11.21
CA GLY A 12 4.67 -3.04 12.34
C GLY A 12 5.98 -2.24 12.23
N LEU A 13 6.58 -2.18 11.05
CA LEU A 13 7.81 -1.42 10.82
C LEU A 13 7.60 0.10 10.98
N THR A 14 6.48 0.64 10.48
CA THR A 14 6.15 2.06 10.66
C THR A 14 5.84 2.38 12.12
N ALA A 15 5.09 1.50 12.82
CA ALA A 15 4.84 1.64 14.25
C ALA A 15 6.15 1.57 15.07
N ALA A 16 7.06 0.65 14.72
CA ALA A 16 8.37 0.56 15.37
C ALA A 16 9.15 1.87 15.24
N LEU A 17 9.17 2.48 14.05
CA LEU A 17 9.89 3.73 13.84
C LEU A 17 9.28 4.88 14.65
N GLU A 18 7.96 5.04 14.64
CA GLU A 18 7.30 6.11 15.39
C GLU A 18 7.52 5.97 16.91
N LEU A 19 7.40 4.76 17.44
CA LEU A 19 7.60 4.51 18.86
C LEU A 19 9.08 4.70 19.29
N THR A 20 10.01 4.27 18.45
CA THR A 20 11.45 4.47 18.69
C THR A 20 11.83 5.95 18.66
N ARG A 21 11.26 6.74 17.73
CA ARG A 21 11.43 8.20 17.67
C ARG A 21 10.96 8.92 18.95
N ARG A 22 10.01 8.32 19.65
CA ARG A 22 9.49 8.81 20.95
C ARG A 22 10.28 8.29 22.16
N GLY A 23 11.41 7.63 21.92
CA GLY A 23 12.31 7.14 22.98
C GLY A 23 11.82 5.88 23.71
N LEU A 24 10.88 5.13 23.13
CA LEU A 24 10.41 3.88 23.69
C LEU A 24 11.32 2.72 23.29
N ALA A 25 11.51 1.76 24.21
CA ALA A 25 12.29 0.55 23.93
C ALA A 25 11.42 -0.46 23.16
N VAL A 26 11.75 -0.67 21.89
CA VAL A 26 10.94 -1.47 20.96
C VAL A 26 11.62 -2.79 20.65
N THR A 27 10.84 -3.87 20.69
CA THR A 27 11.18 -5.19 20.17
C THR A 27 10.15 -5.59 19.13
N VAL A 28 10.60 -6.07 17.96
CA VAL A 28 9.73 -6.57 16.88
C VAL A 28 9.82 -8.08 16.81
N PHE A 29 8.68 -8.75 16.81
CA PHE A 29 8.56 -10.20 16.68
C PHE A 29 7.74 -10.56 15.42
N ASP A 30 8.23 -11.52 14.66
CA ASP A 30 7.45 -12.12 13.55
C ASP A 30 7.77 -13.61 13.46
N THR A 31 6.74 -14.41 13.16
CA THR A 31 6.89 -15.85 12.92
C THR A 31 7.59 -16.15 11.60
N ALA A 32 7.52 -15.24 10.63
CA ALA A 32 8.26 -15.34 9.38
C ALA A 32 9.77 -15.11 9.62
N PRO A 33 10.66 -15.83 8.90
CA PRO A 33 12.11 -15.68 9.06
C PRO A 33 12.68 -14.38 8.47
N GLN A 34 11.85 -13.60 7.80
CA GLN A 34 12.21 -12.33 7.16
C GLN A 34 11.06 -11.34 7.28
N ILE A 35 11.42 -10.05 7.31
CA ILE A 35 10.43 -8.97 7.32
C ILE A 35 9.55 -8.97 6.07
N GLY A 36 8.33 -8.43 6.20
CA GLY A 36 7.45 -8.10 5.09
C GLY A 36 6.81 -9.29 4.36
N ARG A 37 6.97 -10.53 4.83
CA ARG A 37 6.54 -11.74 4.12
C ARG A 37 5.02 -11.95 4.02
N GLY A 38 4.22 -11.04 4.53
CA GLY A 38 2.76 -11.01 4.35
C GLY A 38 2.32 -10.20 3.13
N ALA A 39 1.11 -9.63 3.21
CA ALA A 39 0.51 -8.81 2.13
C ALA A 39 1.39 -7.62 1.70
N SER A 40 2.25 -7.10 2.60
CA SER A 40 3.14 -5.97 2.32
C SER A 40 4.16 -6.26 1.21
N TRP A 41 4.58 -7.52 1.04
CA TRP A 41 5.54 -7.93 0.02
C TRP A 41 5.01 -7.78 -1.41
N PHE A 42 3.69 -7.92 -1.56
CA PHE A 42 3.00 -7.92 -2.83
C PHE A 42 2.29 -6.59 -3.13
N ALA A 43 2.58 -5.54 -2.35
CA ALA A 43 1.94 -4.25 -2.52
C ALA A 43 2.51 -3.46 -3.71
N GLY A 44 1.66 -2.61 -4.31
CA GLY A 44 2.05 -1.69 -5.39
C GLY A 44 2.95 -0.55 -4.93
N GLY A 45 2.87 -0.15 -3.68
CA GLY A 45 3.69 0.95 -3.13
C GLY A 45 3.30 2.33 -3.65
N MET A 46 2.09 2.48 -4.17
CA MET A 46 1.56 3.78 -4.57
C MET A 46 1.23 4.62 -3.33
N LEU A 47 1.71 5.86 -3.32
CA LEU A 47 1.42 6.90 -2.34
C LEU A 47 0.51 7.92 -3.03
N ALA A 48 -0.75 7.50 -3.24
CA ALA A 48 -1.66 8.11 -4.19
C ALA A 48 -3.03 8.41 -3.55
N PRO A 49 -3.10 9.30 -2.53
CA PRO A 49 -4.31 9.50 -1.74
C PRO A 49 -5.49 10.02 -2.55
N TRP A 50 -5.25 10.90 -3.53
CA TRP A 50 -6.30 11.45 -4.37
C TRP A 50 -6.82 10.43 -5.39
N CYS A 51 -5.91 9.66 -6.00
CA CYS A 51 -6.27 8.60 -6.93
C CYS A 51 -7.05 7.47 -6.22
N GLU A 52 -6.70 7.13 -4.99
CA GLU A 52 -7.43 6.13 -4.18
C GLU A 52 -8.80 6.65 -3.68
N ARG A 53 -8.96 7.98 -3.50
CA ARG A 53 -10.23 8.62 -3.07
C ARG A 53 -11.39 8.32 -4.02
N GLU A 54 -11.13 8.00 -5.28
CA GLU A 54 -12.15 7.65 -6.27
C GLU A 54 -13.09 6.53 -5.79
N SER A 55 -12.52 5.53 -5.11
CA SER A 55 -13.27 4.35 -4.62
C SER A 55 -13.13 4.11 -3.12
N ALA A 56 -12.48 5.03 -2.41
CA ALA A 56 -12.27 4.95 -0.97
C ALA A 56 -12.98 6.10 -0.23
N GLU A 57 -13.18 5.93 1.06
CA GLU A 57 -13.72 6.96 1.95
C GLU A 57 -12.79 8.17 2.05
N GLN A 58 -13.35 9.35 2.39
CA GLN A 58 -12.60 10.58 2.59
C GLN A 58 -11.44 10.42 3.58
N ALA A 59 -11.64 9.61 4.61
CA ALA A 59 -10.62 9.30 5.62
C ALA A 59 -9.32 8.72 5.03
N VAL A 60 -9.38 7.98 3.91
CA VAL A 60 -8.18 7.47 3.22
C VAL A 60 -7.37 8.62 2.63
N LEU A 61 -8.02 9.61 2.03
CA LEU A 61 -7.36 10.82 1.56
C LEU A 61 -6.75 11.59 2.71
N ASP A 62 -7.52 11.87 3.76
CA ASP A 62 -7.09 12.68 4.90
C ASP A 62 -5.88 12.08 5.63
N LEU A 63 -5.91 10.77 5.87
CA LEU A 63 -4.80 10.05 6.50
C LEU A 63 -3.59 9.88 5.58
N GLY A 64 -3.83 9.75 4.27
CA GLY A 64 -2.81 9.46 3.28
C GLY A 64 -1.99 10.66 2.81
N GLN A 65 -2.49 11.89 2.95
CA GLN A 65 -1.83 13.11 2.40
C GLN A 65 -0.39 13.30 2.86
N SER A 66 -0.07 12.90 4.09
CA SER A 66 1.29 13.06 4.63
C SER A 66 2.22 11.87 4.35
N ALA A 67 1.74 10.86 3.63
CA ALA A 67 2.52 9.62 3.44
C ALA A 67 3.80 9.85 2.65
N LEU A 68 3.75 10.65 1.57
CA LEU A 68 4.92 10.96 0.75
C LEU A 68 6.07 11.56 1.58
N ASP A 69 5.76 12.58 2.39
CA ASP A 69 6.76 13.26 3.20
C ASP A 69 7.30 12.35 4.31
N TRP A 70 6.41 11.58 4.92
CA TRP A 70 6.81 10.62 5.94
C TRP A 70 7.76 9.54 5.39
N TRP A 71 7.44 8.98 4.22
CA TRP A 71 8.27 7.95 3.61
C TRP A 71 9.62 8.52 3.16
N GLU A 72 9.65 9.74 2.58
CA GLU A 72 10.91 10.39 2.20
C GLU A 72 11.81 10.62 3.41
N GLU A 73 11.25 11.04 4.56
CA GLU A 73 12.01 11.20 5.80
C GLU A 73 12.46 9.84 6.38
N ALA A 74 11.58 8.84 6.32
CA ALA A 74 11.85 7.52 6.89
C ALA A 74 12.86 6.71 6.06
N THR A 75 12.81 6.85 4.74
CA THR A 75 13.62 6.11 3.76
C THR A 75 14.12 7.05 2.64
N PRO A 76 15.07 7.95 2.94
CA PRO A 76 15.51 8.99 2.00
C PRO A 76 15.94 8.43 0.65
N GLY A 77 15.44 9.06 -0.43
CA GLY A 77 15.76 8.71 -1.80
C GLY A 77 15.05 7.45 -2.35
N LEU A 78 14.12 6.86 -1.60
CA LEU A 78 13.31 5.72 -2.08
C LEU A 78 11.91 6.11 -2.56
N VAL A 79 11.50 7.36 -2.34
CA VAL A 79 10.21 7.88 -2.83
C VAL A 79 10.41 8.57 -4.17
N THR A 80 9.67 8.10 -5.17
CA THR A 80 9.61 8.76 -6.48
C THR A 80 8.39 9.67 -6.54
N ARG A 81 8.63 11.00 -6.60
CA ARG A 81 7.59 12.05 -6.60
C ARG A 81 7.36 12.59 -8.00
N ASN A 82 6.80 11.81 -8.88
CA ASN A 82 6.56 12.19 -10.27
C ASN A 82 5.10 12.01 -10.72
N GLY A 83 4.19 11.88 -9.76
CA GLY A 83 2.76 11.84 -9.97
C GLY A 83 2.24 10.46 -10.37
N THR A 84 0.93 10.40 -10.56
CA THR A 84 0.20 9.24 -11.08
C THR A 84 -0.57 9.65 -12.33
N LEU A 85 -0.46 8.87 -13.41
CA LEU A 85 -1.22 9.07 -14.64
C LEU A 85 -2.39 8.07 -14.70
N VAL A 86 -3.60 8.57 -14.90
CA VAL A 86 -4.81 7.76 -15.09
C VAL A 86 -5.29 7.91 -16.52
N VAL A 87 -5.42 6.81 -17.25
CA VAL A 87 -5.85 6.79 -18.67
C VAL A 87 -6.96 5.78 -18.88
N ALA A 88 -7.74 5.99 -19.95
CA ALA A 88 -8.74 5.03 -20.40
C ALA A 88 -8.65 4.85 -21.91
N PRO A 89 -8.92 3.64 -22.44
CA PRO A 89 -9.09 3.43 -23.87
C PRO A 89 -10.17 4.36 -24.44
N ALA A 90 -10.08 4.76 -25.71
CA ALA A 90 -11.01 5.69 -26.33
C ALA A 90 -12.49 5.25 -26.22
N ARG A 91 -12.74 3.94 -26.26
CA ARG A 91 -14.09 3.35 -26.09
C ARG A 91 -14.64 3.48 -24.67
N ASP A 92 -13.74 3.60 -23.66
CA ASP A 92 -14.06 3.62 -22.23
C ASP A 92 -13.84 5.02 -21.62
N ARG A 93 -13.84 6.08 -22.44
CA ARG A 93 -13.52 7.44 -22.01
C ARG A 93 -14.47 7.97 -20.92
N GLU A 94 -15.68 7.46 -20.84
CA GLU A 94 -16.65 7.81 -19.79
C GLU A 94 -16.16 7.41 -18.40
N GLU A 95 -15.31 6.39 -18.32
CA GLU A 95 -14.69 5.97 -17.05
C GLU A 95 -13.78 7.07 -16.49
N LEU A 96 -13.09 7.87 -17.34
CA LEU A 96 -12.30 9.03 -16.87
C LEU A 96 -13.19 10.09 -16.23
N SER A 97 -14.35 10.40 -16.85
CA SER A 97 -15.29 11.37 -16.28
C SER A 97 -15.90 10.88 -14.99
N ARG A 98 -16.21 9.59 -14.90
CA ARG A 98 -16.73 8.95 -13.69
C ARG A 98 -15.68 8.94 -12.59
N PHE A 99 -14.43 8.60 -12.89
CA PHE A 99 -13.31 8.65 -11.97
C PHE A 99 -13.11 10.08 -11.44
N ALA A 100 -13.02 11.06 -12.34
CA ALA A 100 -12.82 12.46 -12.04
C ALA A 100 -13.90 13.05 -11.12
N SER A 101 -15.17 12.62 -11.28
CA SER A 101 -16.28 13.09 -10.45
C SER A 101 -16.21 12.64 -8.99
N ARG A 102 -15.40 11.65 -8.66
CA ARG A 102 -15.31 11.03 -7.32
C ARG A 102 -14.06 11.45 -6.54
N THR A 103 -13.15 12.21 -7.17
CA THR A 103 -11.90 12.63 -6.57
C THR A 103 -11.55 14.07 -6.94
N SER A 104 -10.41 14.55 -6.48
CA SER A 104 -9.86 15.88 -6.74
C SER A 104 -8.32 15.78 -6.84
N GLY A 105 -7.64 16.92 -6.96
CA GLY A 105 -6.18 16.96 -6.96
C GLY A 105 -5.54 16.52 -8.29
N TYR A 106 -6.30 16.41 -9.36
CA TYR A 106 -5.84 16.11 -10.69
C TYR A 106 -5.92 17.33 -11.61
N ARG A 107 -5.18 17.29 -12.69
CA ARG A 107 -5.41 18.10 -13.88
C ARG A 107 -5.75 17.22 -15.08
N LEU A 108 -6.58 17.72 -15.97
CA LEU A 108 -6.84 17.07 -17.25
C LEU A 108 -5.61 17.21 -18.14
N VAL A 109 -5.24 16.12 -18.81
CA VAL A 109 -4.13 16.07 -19.77
C VAL A 109 -4.62 15.56 -21.11
N ASP A 110 -4.13 16.17 -22.18
CA ASP A 110 -4.38 15.76 -23.55
C ASP A 110 -3.30 14.79 -24.06
N GLU A 111 -3.42 14.40 -25.32
CA GLU A 111 -2.52 13.45 -25.98
C GLU A 111 -1.07 13.94 -26.00
N ASP A 112 -0.84 15.24 -26.29
CA ASP A 112 0.51 15.81 -26.35
C ASP A 112 1.16 15.85 -24.95
N GLU A 113 0.36 16.12 -23.94
CA GLU A 113 0.82 16.14 -22.57
C GLU A 113 1.08 14.73 -22.02
N ILE A 114 0.25 13.76 -22.37
CA ILE A 114 0.51 12.34 -22.07
C ILE A 114 1.83 11.89 -22.70
N ALA A 115 2.07 12.27 -23.98
CA ALA A 115 3.34 11.96 -24.65
C ALA A 115 4.55 12.60 -23.99
N ARG A 116 4.41 13.79 -23.40
CA ARG A 116 5.48 14.42 -22.61
C ARG A 116 5.71 13.75 -21.26
N LEU A 117 4.63 13.34 -20.59
CA LEU A 117 4.69 12.65 -19.31
C LEU A 117 5.27 11.23 -19.43
N GLU A 118 4.81 10.49 -20.43
CA GLU A 118 5.19 9.11 -20.73
C GLU A 118 5.35 8.95 -22.26
N PRO A 119 6.57 9.14 -22.80
CA PRO A 119 6.81 9.09 -24.24
C PRO A 119 6.36 7.81 -24.92
N ASP A 120 6.48 6.67 -24.25
CA ASP A 120 6.05 5.38 -24.81
C ASP A 120 4.52 5.22 -24.86
N LEU A 121 3.75 6.14 -24.27
CA LEU A 121 2.31 6.21 -24.39
C LEU A 121 1.83 7.21 -25.47
N ALA A 122 2.75 7.81 -26.25
CA ALA A 122 2.42 8.74 -27.32
C ALA A 122 1.45 8.12 -28.33
N GLY A 123 0.40 8.87 -28.70
CA GLY A 123 -0.61 8.44 -29.67
C GLY A 123 -1.57 7.35 -29.18
N ARG A 124 -1.46 6.91 -27.93
CA ARG A 124 -2.26 5.80 -27.42
C ARG A 124 -3.53 6.25 -26.68
N PHE A 125 -3.46 7.38 -26.03
CA PHE A 125 -4.55 7.91 -25.20
C PHE A 125 -4.76 9.39 -25.52
N ARG A 126 -6.00 9.79 -25.79
CA ARG A 126 -6.34 11.18 -26.12
C ARG A 126 -6.49 12.08 -24.91
N HIS A 127 -6.87 11.49 -23.77
CA HIS A 127 -7.13 12.21 -22.54
C HIS A 127 -6.72 11.37 -21.35
N GLY A 128 -6.33 12.03 -20.28
CA GLY A 128 -5.99 11.43 -19.02
C GLY A 128 -6.22 12.38 -17.84
N LEU A 129 -6.02 11.86 -16.62
CA LEU A 129 -5.95 12.65 -15.40
C LEU A 129 -4.54 12.50 -14.85
N PHE A 130 -3.89 13.60 -14.52
CA PHE A 130 -2.57 13.60 -13.93
C PHE A 130 -2.62 14.14 -12.51
N PHE A 131 -2.20 13.32 -11.54
CA PHE A 131 -2.12 13.64 -10.12
C PHE A 131 -0.68 13.97 -9.76
N GLU A 132 -0.30 15.22 -9.93
CA GLU A 132 1.07 15.70 -9.76
C GLU A 132 1.61 15.53 -8.33
N GLY A 133 0.75 15.73 -7.32
CA GLY A 133 1.09 15.62 -5.90
C GLY A 133 1.25 14.20 -5.36
N GLU A 134 1.24 13.18 -6.22
CA GLU A 134 1.36 11.79 -5.85
C GLU A 134 2.74 11.21 -6.16
N GLY A 135 2.99 10.01 -5.67
CA GLY A 135 4.23 9.31 -5.92
C GLY A 135 4.13 7.82 -5.61
N HIS A 136 5.28 7.16 -5.64
CA HIS A 136 5.38 5.75 -5.34
C HIS A 136 6.74 5.39 -4.75
N LEU A 137 6.83 4.20 -4.22
CA LEU A 137 8.08 3.57 -3.76
C LEU A 137 8.06 2.07 -4.08
N ASP A 138 9.23 1.44 -4.01
CA ASP A 138 9.30 -0.01 -3.98
C ASP A 138 9.06 -0.50 -2.54
N PRO A 139 7.96 -1.24 -2.28
CA PRO A 139 7.63 -1.76 -0.96
C PRO A 139 8.74 -2.58 -0.31
N ARG A 140 9.44 -3.38 -1.10
CA ARG A 140 10.48 -4.29 -0.63
C ARG A 140 11.72 -3.51 -0.21
N LEU A 141 12.14 -2.55 -1.02
CA LEU A 141 13.27 -1.67 -0.70
C LEU A 141 12.95 -0.77 0.48
N ALA A 142 11.75 -0.20 0.53
CA ALA A 142 11.32 0.65 1.64
C ALA A 142 11.28 -0.11 2.98
N MET A 143 10.72 -1.32 3.01
CA MET A 143 10.74 -2.15 4.22
C MET A 143 12.15 -2.55 4.63
N ALA A 144 13.02 -2.90 3.68
CA ALA A 144 14.43 -3.22 3.96
C ALA A 144 15.19 -2.03 4.54
N ALA A 145 14.94 -0.82 4.02
CA ALA A 145 15.53 0.41 4.54
C ALA A 145 15.02 0.74 5.95
N LEU A 146 13.72 0.61 6.20
CA LEU A 146 13.15 0.77 7.55
C LEU A 146 13.76 -0.22 8.54
N HIS A 147 13.86 -1.48 8.16
CA HIS A 147 14.45 -2.52 9.01
C HIS A 147 15.89 -2.17 9.40
N ARG A 148 16.72 -1.79 8.43
CA ARG A 148 18.10 -1.37 8.68
C ARG A 148 18.15 -0.16 9.64
N ARG A 149 17.34 0.88 9.37
CA ARG A 149 17.25 2.06 10.23
C ARG A 149 16.85 1.72 11.68
N LEU A 150 15.90 0.81 11.84
CA LEU A 150 15.43 0.34 13.14
C LEU A 150 16.54 -0.42 13.91
N LEU A 151 17.29 -1.29 13.22
CA LEU A 151 18.45 -1.98 13.81
C LEU A 151 19.52 -0.96 14.26
N GLU A 152 19.83 0.04 13.43
CA GLU A 152 20.76 1.13 13.77
C GLU A 152 20.27 1.97 14.97
N SER A 153 18.95 2.05 15.15
CA SER A 153 18.32 2.73 16.30
C SER A 153 18.18 1.85 17.56
N GLY A 154 18.73 0.63 17.54
CA GLY A 154 18.74 -0.27 18.69
C GLY A 154 17.46 -1.12 18.86
N VAL A 155 16.57 -1.16 17.87
CA VAL A 155 15.41 -2.05 17.91
C VAL A 155 15.84 -3.50 17.75
N VAL A 156 15.33 -4.37 18.63
CA VAL A 156 15.62 -5.81 18.61
C VAL A 156 14.60 -6.52 17.75
N PHE A 157 15.06 -7.40 16.85
CA PHE A 157 14.20 -8.23 16.01
C PHE A 157 14.31 -9.70 16.37
N HIS A 158 13.17 -10.36 16.61
CA HIS A 158 13.03 -11.79 16.74
C HIS A 158 12.21 -12.32 15.58
N LEU A 159 12.88 -12.83 14.53
CA LEU A 159 12.26 -13.33 13.31
C LEU A 159 12.38 -14.86 13.24
N GLY A 160 11.36 -15.53 12.69
CA GLY A 160 11.32 -16.99 12.55
C GLY A 160 11.12 -17.71 13.88
N GLY A 161 10.74 -16.98 14.94
CA GLY A 161 10.54 -17.53 16.27
C GLY A 161 9.18 -18.20 16.45
N ALA A 162 9.12 -19.22 17.31
CA ALA A 162 7.88 -19.88 17.67
C ALA A 162 7.05 -19.12 18.71
N ALA A 163 7.72 -18.43 19.63
CA ALA A 163 7.08 -17.68 20.71
C ALA A 163 8.05 -16.63 21.30
N ILE A 164 7.48 -15.63 21.96
CA ILE A 164 8.17 -14.64 22.78
C ILE A 164 7.41 -14.47 24.09
N ASP A 165 8.13 -14.22 25.20
CA ASP A 165 7.48 -13.96 26.49
C ASP A 165 6.85 -12.56 26.49
N GLU A 166 5.55 -12.49 26.19
CA GLU A 166 4.77 -11.26 26.18
C GLU A 166 4.61 -10.62 27.56
N GLY A 167 4.79 -11.39 28.63
CA GLY A 167 4.75 -10.91 30.02
C GLY A 167 5.86 -9.92 30.34
N SER A 168 6.98 -10.00 29.65
CA SER A 168 8.14 -9.13 29.86
C SER A 168 7.97 -7.71 29.28
N PHE A 169 6.87 -7.41 28.55
CA PHE A 169 6.61 -6.12 27.94
C PHE A 169 5.47 -5.36 28.62
N ASP A 170 5.59 -4.05 28.68
CA ASP A 170 4.59 -3.17 29.28
C ASP A 170 3.36 -3.01 28.39
N ARG A 171 3.55 -3.01 27.06
CA ARG A 171 2.51 -2.92 26.03
C ARG A 171 2.86 -3.80 24.85
N ILE A 172 1.82 -4.22 24.13
CA ILE A 172 1.92 -4.97 22.86
C ILE A 172 1.23 -4.14 21.78
N VAL A 173 1.87 -4.03 20.62
CA VAL A 173 1.26 -3.47 19.39
C VAL A 173 1.16 -4.60 18.39
N ASP A 174 -0.05 -5.09 18.14
CA ASP A 174 -0.28 -6.19 17.20
C ASP A 174 -0.57 -5.64 15.79
N CYS A 175 0.35 -5.94 14.88
CA CYS A 175 0.31 -5.58 13.47
C CYS A 175 0.34 -6.83 12.57
N THR A 176 -0.15 -7.98 13.06
CA THR A 176 -0.06 -9.26 12.35
C THR A 176 -1.06 -9.39 11.20
N GLY A 177 -1.89 -8.36 10.99
CA GLY A 177 -2.75 -8.25 9.82
C GLY A 177 -3.78 -9.37 9.72
N HIS A 178 -3.75 -10.12 8.62
CA HIS A 178 -4.70 -11.20 8.35
C HIS A 178 -4.73 -12.28 9.45
N ALA A 179 -3.64 -12.51 10.17
CA ALA A 179 -3.62 -13.49 11.27
C ALA A 179 -4.63 -13.18 12.39
N GLN A 180 -5.18 -11.97 12.46
CA GLN A 180 -6.22 -11.58 13.42
C GLN A 180 -7.65 -11.78 12.90
N VAL A 181 -7.85 -12.33 11.72
CA VAL A 181 -9.18 -12.75 11.26
C VAL A 181 -9.74 -13.82 12.18
N GLY A 182 -10.99 -13.66 12.60
CA GLY A 182 -11.62 -14.51 13.62
C GLY A 182 -11.38 -14.06 15.07
N SER A 183 -10.32 -13.28 15.35
CA SER A 183 -10.06 -12.69 16.67
C SER A 183 -10.62 -11.26 16.76
N LEU A 184 -10.28 -10.40 15.81
CA LEU A 184 -10.83 -9.04 15.75
C LEU A 184 -12.20 -9.05 15.07
N SER A 185 -13.21 -8.56 15.77
CA SER A 185 -14.60 -8.52 15.26
C SER A 185 -14.70 -7.73 13.96
N GLY A 186 -15.31 -8.35 12.94
CA GLY A 186 -15.53 -7.75 11.62
C GLY A 186 -14.30 -7.71 10.71
N LEU A 187 -13.15 -8.19 11.14
CA LEU A 187 -11.98 -8.30 10.27
C LEU A 187 -12.16 -9.48 9.31
N ARG A 188 -11.86 -9.26 8.02
CA ARG A 188 -11.93 -10.27 6.96
C ARG A 188 -10.68 -10.22 6.08
N GLY A 189 -10.47 -11.29 5.32
CA GLY A 189 -9.42 -11.37 4.32
C GLY A 189 -9.90 -10.95 2.94
N VAL A 190 -9.11 -10.15 2.25
CA VAL A 190 -9.32 -9.79 0.83
C VAL A 190 -8.07 -10.16 0.05
N ARG A 191 -8.19 -11.17 -0.81
CA ARG A 191 -7.09 -11.65 -1.63
C ARG A 191 -6.74 -10.64 -2.71
N GLY A 192 -5.47 -10.31 -2.80
CA GLY A 192 -4.87 -9.54 -3.87
C GLY A 192 -3.83 -10.34 -4.63
N GLU A 193 -3.89 -10.30 -5.93
CA GLU A 193 -2.94 -10.96 -6.82
C GLU A 193 -2.18 -9.91 -7.62
N MET A 194 -0.94 -10.19 -7.97
CA MET A 194 -0.08 -9.30 -8.72
C MET A 194 0.89 -10.06 -9.64
N LEU A 195 1.45 -9.35 -10.62
CA LEU A 195 2.54 -9.81 -11.49
C LEU A 195 3.71 -8.85 -11.47
N TYR A 196 4.91 -9.40 -11.68
CA TYR A 196 6.06 -8.63 -12.15
C TYR A 196 6.37 -9.03 -13.59
N LEU A 197 6.46 -8.02 -14.46
CA LEU A 197 6.90 -8.17 -15.84
C LEU A 197 8.27 -7.53 -16.05
N ALA A 198 9.05 -8.10 -16.98
CA ALA A 198 10.31 -7.53 -17.42
C ALA A 198 10.31 -7.35 -18.94
N THR A 199 10.59 -6.12 -19.38
CA THR A 199 10.83 -5.75 -20.79
C THR A 199 11.58 -4.44 -20.85
N HIS A 200 12.46 -4.28 -21.82
CA HIS A 200 13.15 -3.01 -22.11
C HIS A 200 12.53 -2.24 -23.28
N GLU A 201 11.43 -2.75 -23.85
CA GLU A 201 10.75 -2.12 -24.97
C GLU A 201 9.68 -1.10 -24.56
N VAL A 202 9.45 -0.95 -23.26
CA VAL A 202 8.56 0.04 -22.66
C VAL A 202 9.29 0.66 -21.48
N SER A 203 9.25 1.97 -21.40
CA SER A 203 9.69 2.73 -20.23
C SER A 203 8.51 3.52 -19.67
N LEU A 204 8.26 3.38 -18.39
CA LEU A 204 7.32 4.21 -17.65
C LEU A 204 8.08 4.84 -16.48
N SER A 205 7.85 6.12 -16.25
CA SER A 205 8.51 6.86 -15.18
C SER A 205 7.67 6.97 -13.91
N ARG A 206 6.36 6.70 -14.01
CA ARG A 206 5.38 6.82 -12.92
C ARG A 206 4.34 5.71 -12.94
N PRO A 207 3.57 5.54 -11.87
CA PRO A 207 2.41 4.67 -11.89
C PRO A 207 1.41 5.11 -12.97
N VAL A 208 1.01 4.17 -13.82
CA VAL A 208 -0.06 4.38 -14.81
C VAL A 208 -1.25 3.51 -14.43
N ARG A 209 -2.41 4.14 -14.22
CA ARG A 209 -3.66 3.46 -13.94
C ARG A 209 -4.49 3.41 -15.21
N LEU A 210 -4.69 2.22 -15.73
CA LEU A 210 -5.58 1.98 -16.87
C LEU A 210 -6.98 1.69 -16.35
N LEU A 211 -7.93 2.57 -16.68
CA LEU A 211 -9.33 2.36 -16.36
C LEU A 211 -9.94 1.38 -17.36
N HIS A 212 -10.61 0.39 -16.82
CA HIS A 212 -11.37 -0.57 -17.58
C HIS A 212 -12.61 -0.95 -16.76
N PRO A 213 -13.82 -1.07 -17.37
CA PRO A 213 -15.07 -1.30 -16.63
C PRO A 213 -15.08 -2.54 -15.73
N ARG A 214 -14.29 -3.55 -16.07
CA ARG A 214 -14.21 -4.82 -15.33
C ARG A 214 -12.94 -5.02 -14.53
N ILE A 215 -11.83 -4.43 -14.98
CA ILE A 215 -10.50 -4.76 -14.43
C ILE A 215 -9.65 -3.49 -14.42
N PRO A 216 -9.81 -2.64 -13.40
CA PRO A 216 -8.88 -1.53 -13.23
C PRO A 216 -7.50 -2.10 -12.90
N LEU A 217 -6.51 -1.75 -13.73
CA LEU A 217 -5.13 -2.14 -13.56
C LEU A 217 -4.29 -0.92 -13.21
N TYR A 218 -3.30 -1.09 -12.36
CA TYR A 218 -2.18 -0.17 -12.27
C TYR A 218 -0.87 -0.88 -12.63
N ILE A 219 -0.01 -0.17 -13.35
CA ILE A 219 1.36 -0.59 -13.65
C ILE A 219 2.28 0.40 -12.94
N VAL A 220 3.14 -0.13 -12.07
CA VAL A 220 4.09 0.66 -11.30
C VAL A 220 5.50 0.30 -11.72
N PRO A 221 6.28 1.25 -12.26
CA PRO A 221 7.69 1.00 -12.57
C PRO A 221 8.47 0.72 -11.28
N ARG A 222 9.48 -0.12 -11.43
CA ARG A 222 10.46 -0.44 -10.40
C ARG A 222 11.85 0.00 -10.86
N GLU A 223 12.78 -0.89 -10.93
CA GLU A 223 14.04 -0.68 -11.63
C GLU A 223 13.86 -0.67 -13.16
N PRO A 224 14.81 -0.18 -13.95
CA PRO A 224 14.69 -0.12 -15.40
C PRO A 224 14.28 -1.45 -16.03
N GLY A 225 13.22 -1.41 -16.83
CA GLY A 225 12.68 -2.58 -17.51
C GLY A 225 11.87 -3.53 -16.63
N ARG A 226 11.56 -3.19 -15.37
CA ARG A 226 10.71 -3.98 -14.49
C ARG A 226 9.46 -3.23 -14.07
N PHE A 227 8.33 -3.95 -14.05
CA PHE A 227 7.01 -3.37 -13.78
C PHE A 227 6.22 -4.30 -12.86
N MET A 228 5.62 -3.71 -11.84
CA MET A 228 4.64 -4.39 -11.00
C MET A 228 3.24 -4.07 -11.50
N LEU A 229 2.45 -5.10 -11.75
CA LEU A 229 1.05 -5.01 -12.16
C LEU A 229 0.14 -5.45 -11.03
N GLY A 230 -0.89 -4.70 -10.77
CA GLY A 230 -1.86 -5.05 -9.72
C GLY A 230 -3.19 -4.31 -9.85
N ALA A 231 -4.10 -4.66 -9.05
CA ALA A 231 -4.18 -5.88 -8.27
C ALA A 231 -5.64 -6.33 -8.22
N THR A 232 -5.86 -7.62 -8.07
CA THR A 232 -7.22 -8.12 -7.84
C THR A 232 -7.74 -7.75 -6.46
N MET A 233 -9.05 -7.75 -6.31
CA MET A 233 -9.78 -7.67 -5.04
C MET A 233 -10.79 -8.80 -5.01
N ILE A 234 -10.44 -9.91 -4.37
CA ILE A 234 -11.27 -11.12 -4.31
C ILE A 234 -11.62 -11.36 -2.83
N GLU A 235 -12.90 -11.40 -2.53
CA GLU A 235 -13.40 -11.66 -1.16
C GLU A 235 -13.21 -13.15 -0.81
N THR A 236 -11.98 -13.49 -0.41
CA THR A 236 -11.57 -14.82 0.03
C THR A 236 -10.29 -14.75 0.86
N GLU A 237 -10.11 -15.74 1.73
CA GLU A 237 -8.91 -15.94 2.55
C GLU A 237 -7.98 -17.03 1.99
N GLU A 238 -8.29 -17.58 0.82
CA GLU A 238 -7.46 -18.59 0.19
C GLU A 238 -6.13 -18.02 -0.27
N ALA A 239 -5.03 -18.54 0.27
CA ALA A 239 -3.65 -18.13 -0.04
C ALA A 239 -3.02 -19.00 -1.14
N GLY A 240 -3.77 -19.38 -2.16
CA GLY A 240 -3.26 -20.18 -3.29
C GLY A 240 -2.49 -19.33 -4.32
N PRO A 241 -1.92 -19.95 -5.36
CA PRO A 241 -1.29 -19.25 -6.48
C PRO A 241 -2.31 -18.41 -7.26
N ILE A 242 -1.82 -17.48 -8.10
CA ILE A 242 -2.67 -16.66 -8.98
C ILE A 242 -3.56 -17.54 -9.86
N SER A 243 -4.82 -17.10 -10.05
CA SER A 243 -5.74 -17.81 -10.94
C SER A 243 -5.42 -17.54 -12.41
N ALA A 244 -5.74 -18.52 -13.29
CA ALA A 244 -5.62 -18.35 -14.73
C ALA A 244 -6.41 -17.14 -15.23
N ARG A 245 -7.61 -16.89 -14.67
CA ARG A 245 -8.43 -15.73 -14.99
C ARG A 245 -7.68 -14.42 -14.68
N SER A 246 -7.19 -14.26 -13.47
CA SER A 246 -6.47 -13.04 -13.07
C SER A 246 -5.20 -12.82 -13.89
N MET A 247 -4.48 -13.90 -14.20
CA MET A 247 -3.31 -13.84 -15.09
C MET A 247 -3.68 -13.29 -16.47
N MET A 248 -4.72 -13.85 -17.11
CA MET A 248 -5.19 -13.36 -18.42
C MET A 248 -5.66 -11.91 -18.34
N GLU A 249 -6.37 -11.53 -17.28
CA GLU A 249 -6.86 -10.17 -17.08
C GLU A 249 -5.72 -9.16 -16.99
N PHE A 250 -4.69 -9.46 -16.20
CA PHE A 250 -3.52 -8.59 -16.07
C PHE A 250 -2.75 -8.46 -17.38
N LEU A 251 -2.48 -9.57 -18.06
CA LEU A 251 -1.74 -9.55 -19.32
C LEU A 251 -2.50 -8.83 -20.42
N ASN A 252 -3.82 -9.04 -20.52
CA ASN A 252 -4.67 -8.33 -21.49
C ASN A 252 -4.68 -6.82 -21.21
N ALA A 253 -4.77 -6.40 -19.95
CA ALA A 253 -4.76 -4.99 -19.58
C ALA A 253 -3.39 -4.35 -19.81
N ALA A 254 -2.30 -5.04 -19.53
CA ALA A 254 -0.94 -4.58 -19.84
C ALA A 254 -0.75 -4.42 -21.36
N TYR A 255 -1.19 -5.40 -22.15
CA TYR A 255 -1.16 -5.34 -23.61
C TYR A 255 -2.01 -4.18 -24.16
N ALA A 256 -3.18 -3.91 -23.57
CA ALA A 256 -4.02 -2.77 -23.93
C ALA A 256 -3.37 -1.43 -23.61
N LEU A 257 -2.59 -1.35 -22.53
CA LEU A 257 -1.80 -0.15 -22.20
C LEU A 257 -0.68 0.04 -23.24
N HIS A 258 0.13 -0.99 -23.49
CA HIS A 258 1.18 -0.95 -24.51
C HIS A 258 1.44 -2.35 -25.11
N PRO A 259 1.44 -2.52 -26.46
CA PRO A 259 1.58 -3.83 -27.10
C PRO A 259 2.88 -4.57 -26.75
N SER A 260 3.98 -3.86 -26.52
CA SER A 260 5.25 -4.48 -26.16
C SER A 260 5.22 -5.23 -24.83
N PHE A 261 4.21 -5.01 -23.99
CA PHE A 261 4.00 -5.88 -22.83
C PHE A 261 3.58 -7.31 -23.20
N GLY A 262 3.13 -7.53 -24.46
CA GLY A 262 2.84 -8.87 -24.95
C GLY A 262 4.04 -9.80 -25.00
N GLU A 263 5.23 -9.23 -25.22
CA GLU A 263 6.50 -9.97 -25.27
C GLU A 263 7.32 -9.87 -23.95
N ALA A 264 6.74 -9.22 -22.92
CA ALA A 264 7.40 -9.11 -21.63
C ALA A 264 7.49 -10.46 -20.92
N GLN A 265 8.62 -10.70 -20.25
CA GLN A 265 8.80 -11.88 -19.42
C GLN A 265 7.99 -11.75 -18.12
N ILE A 266 7.27 -12.80 -17.75
CA ILE A 266 6.66 -12.91 -16.43
C ILE A 266 7.73 -13.42 -15.46
N ILE A 267 8.24 -12.53 -14.59
CA ILE A 267 9.35 -12.86 -13.69
C ILE A 267 8.89 -13.27 -12.30
N GLU A 268 7.68 -12.84 -11.89
CA GLU A 268 7.10 -13.22 -10.60
C GLU A 268 5.56 -13.11 -10.68
N SER A 269 4.87 -14.01 -9.99
CA SER A 269 3.47 -13.85 -9.63
C SER A 269 3.31 -13.99 -8.12
N GLY A 270 2.42 -13.23 -7.52
CA GLY A 270 2.24 -13.26 -6.08
C GLY A 270 0.81 -13.05 -5.65
N THR A 271 0.51 -13.58 -4.47
CA THR A 271 -0.78 -13.45 -3.82
C THR A 271 -0.59 -13.06 -2.36
N GLY A 272 -1.42 -12.16 -1.87
CA GLY A 272 -1.42 -11.77 -0.47
C GLY A 272 -2.85 -11.55 0.03
N ILE A 273 -3.10 -11.92 1.27
CA ILE A 273 -4.40 -11.69 1.92
C ILE A 273 -4.31 -10.38 2.70
N ARG A 274 -5.10 -9.40 2.28
CA ARG A 274 -5.18 -8.09 2.92
C ARG A 274 -6.22 -8.14 4.03
N PRO A 275 -5.90 -7.67 5.24
CA PRO A 275 -6.88 -7.50 6.30
C PRO A 275 -7.78 -6.30 5.99
N ALA A 276 -9.10 -6.46 6.12
CA ALA A 276 -10.06 -5.41 5.86
C ALA A 276 -11.24 -5.45 6.85
N PHE A 277 -11.65 -4.31 7.34
CA PHE A 277 -12.95 -4.16 8.01
C PHE A 277 -14.06 -3.91 6.98
N PRO A 278 -15.35 -4.00 7.35
CA PRO A 278 -16.46 -3.88 6.40
C PRO A 278 -16.48 -2.59 5.58
N ASP A 279 -15.93 -1.50 6.13
CA ASP A 279 -15.82 -0.18 5.48
C ASP A 279 -14.46 0.06 4.81
N ASN A 280 -13.56 -0.95 4.82
CA ASN A 280 -12.20 -0.87 4.29
C ASN A 280 -11.33 0.23 4.92
N LEU A 281 -11.70 0.74 6.11
CA LEU A 281 -10.91 1.70 6.86
C LEU A 281 -10.05 1.01 7.94
N PRO A 282 -8.80 1.44 8.14
CA PRO A 282 -7.96 0.90 9.21
C PRO A 282 -8.50 1.32 10.57
N ARG A 283 -8.22 0.51 11.58
CA ARG A 283 -8.60 0.77 12.97
C ARG A 283 -7.45 0.52 13.91
N ILE A 284 -7.49 1.27 15.01
CA ILE A 284 -6.73 1.01 16.21
C ILE A 284 -7.74 0.50 17.26
N VAL A 285 -7.54 -0.73 17.71
CA VAL A 285 -8.41 -1.38 18.70
C VAL A 285 -7.57 -1.72 19.94
N GLN A 286 -8.03 -1.34 21.13
CA GLN A 286 -7.36 -1.70 22.37
C GLN A 286 -8.12 -2.84 23.04
N GLU A 287 -7.36 -3.87 23.44
CA GLU A 287 -7.80 -4.94 24.35
C GLU A 287 -6.71 -5.14 25.39
N ASP A 288 -7.02 -4.87 26.64
CA ASP A 288 -6.09 -4.91 27.77
C ASP A 288 -4.80 -4.12 27.51
N LYS A 289 -3.64 -4.79 27.51
CA LYS A 289 -2.32 -4.19 27.22
C LYS A 289 -1.97 -4.20 25.72
N THR A 290 -2.82 -4.77 24.87
CA THR A 290 -2.58 -4.93 23.44
C THR A 290 -3.33 -3.85 22.64
N LEU A 291 -2.61 -3.22 21.73
CA LEU A 291 -3.13 -2.28 20.76
C LEU A 291 -3.01 -2.89 19.37
N PHE A 292 -4.12 -3.17 18.72
CA PHE A 292 -4.15 -3.70 17.36
C PHE A 292 -4.16 -2.57 16.35
N ILE A 293 -3.25 -2.59 15.37
CA ILE A 293 -3.27 -1.73 14.19
C ILE A 293 -3.59 -2.63 12.99
N ASN A 294 -4.82 -2.54 12.46
CA ASN A 294 -5.27 -3.50 11.46
C ASN A 294 -6.26 -2.89 10.47
N GLY A 295 -6.57 -3.64 9.39
CA GLY A 295 -7.63 -3.29 8.45
C GLY A 295 -7.24 -2.27 7.38
N ALA A 296 -5.95 -2.06 7.10
CA ALA A 296 -5.50 -1.10 6.09
C ALA A 296 -5.87 -1.50 4.63
N HIS A 297 -6.48 -2.68 4.43
CA HIS A 297 -6.95 -3.17 3.14
C HIS A 297 -5.84 -3.04 2.07
N ARG A 298 -6.11 -2.33 0.97
CA ARG A 298 -5.13 -2.10 -0.11
C ARG A 298 -4.22 -0.89 0.13
N HIS A 299 -4.45 -0.12 1.21
CA HIS A 299 -3.81 1.16 1.46
C HIS A 299 -2.66 1.07 2.49
N GLY A 300 -2.05 -0.10 2.68
CA GLY A 300 -1.06 -0.32 3.74
C GLY A 300 0.08 0.69 3.75
N PHE A 301 0.77 0.90 2.62
CA PHE A 301 1.87 1.87 2.52
C PHE A 301 1.40 3.33 2.63
N LEU A 302 0.20 3.62 2.14
CA LEU A 302 -0.38 4.95 2.21
C LEU A 302 -0.80 5.33 3.64
N LEU A 303 -1.40 4.40 4.40
CA LEU A 303 -2.03 4.72 5.69
C LEU A 303 -1.20 4.33 6.91
N SER A 304 -0.26 3.38 6.79
CA SER A 304 0.53 2.93 7.96
C SER A 304 1.30 4.05 8.64
N PRO A 305 1.85 5.08 7.96
CA PRO A 305 2.47 6.22 8.64
C PRO A 305 1.53 6.96 9.60
N ALA A 306 0.31 7.27 9.13
CA ALA A 306 -0.69 7.95 9.96
C ALA A 306 -1.17 7.06 11.11
N MET A 307 -1.41 5.78 10.84
CA MET A 307 -1.83 4.82 11.87
C MET A 307 -0.76 4.62 12.94
N ALA A 308 0.51 4.59 12.54
CA ALA A 308 1.64 4.49 13.47
C ALA A 308 1.71 5.71 14.40
N ARG A 309 1.54 6.93 13.86
CA ARG A 309 1.48 8.16 14.67
C ARG A 309 0.32 8.15 15.65
N LEU A 310 -0.88 7.79 15.17
CA LEU A 310 -2.07 7.70 16.03
C LEU A 310 -1.89 6.67 17.15
N ALA A 311 -1.30 5.51 16.86
CA ALA A 311 -1.02 4.49 17.86
C ALA A 311 0.01 4.94 18.90
N ALA A 312 1.05 5.65 18.44
CA ALA A 312 2.06 6.18 19.33
C ALA A 312 1.48 7.30 20.23
N ASP A 313 0.62 8.18 19.69
CA ASP A 313 -0.09 9.18 20.48
C ASP A 313 -1.00 8.54 21.53
N PHE A 314 -1.66 7.45 21.17
CA PHE A 314 -2.49 6.66 22.09
C PHE A 314 -1.68 6.07 23.24
N ILE A 315 -0.51 5.49 22.95
CA ILE A 315 0.39 4.88 23.95
C ILE A 315 0.95 5.93 24.91
N GLU A 316 1.23 7.15 24.44
CA GLU A 316 1.70 8.26 25.27
C GLU A 316 0.59 8.98 26.06
N HIS A 317 -0.64 8.49 26.04
CA HIS A 317 -1.80 9.12 26.70
C HIS A 317 -2.09 10.54 26.20
N LYS A 318 -1.60 10.93 25.04
CA LYS A 318 -2.10 12.11 24.36
C LYS A 318 -3.54 11.80 23.97
N GLU A 319 -4.51 12.65 24.39
CA GLU A 319 -5.92 12.50 24.02
C GLU A 319 -6.07 12.32 22.50
N VAL A 320 -6.05 11.09 22.03
CA VAL A 320 -6.45 10.74 20.69
C VAL A 320 -7.96 10.62 20.72
N SER A 321 -8.63 11.73 20.56
CA SER A 321 -10.03 11.66 20.21
C SER A 321 -10.10 10.96 18.85
N HIS A 322 -10.42 9.68 18.81
CA HIS A 322 -10.76 8.87 17.65
C HIS A 322 -9.67 8.00 17.04
N ALA A 323 -9.62 6.81 17.53
CA ALA A 323 -9.10 5.65 16.80
C ALA A 323 -10.02 5.23 15.62
N ASP A 324 -11.23 5.76 15.50
CA ASP A 324 -12.15 5.56 14.36
C ASP A 324 -12.22 6.87 13.54
N PRO A 325 -11.72 6.87 12.28
CA PRO A 325 -11.81 8.03 11.40
C PRO A 325 -13.25 8.56 11.19
N ARG A 326 -14.28 7.74 11.43
CA ARG A 326 -15.68 8.14 11.31
C ARG A 326 -16.17 9.04 12.46
N GLN A 327 -15.54 9.01 13.63
CA GLN A 327 -15.94 9.81 14.79
C GLN A 327 -15.52 11.29 14.69
N ARG A 328 -14.66 11.66 13.75
CA ARG A 328 -14.28 13.08 13.48
C ARG A 328 -15.38 13.93 12.85
N ARG A 329 -16.53 13.34 12.47
CA ARG A 329 -17.65 14.06 11.82
C ARG A 329 -18.73 14.55 12.78
N SER A 330 -18.59 14.38 14.10
CA SER A 330 -19.62 14.74 15.11
C SER A 330 -19.14 15.80 16.10
N ALA A 331 -18.09 16.55 15.84
CA ALA A 331 -17.65 17.68 16.67
C ALA A 331 -17.60 18.98 15.86
#